data_3f71ed5f67fc0566b783e6d0866e6bd8
#
_entry.id   3f71ed5f67fc0566b783e6d0866e6bd8
#
_cell.length_a   1.000
_cell.length_b   1.000
_cell.length_c   1.000
_cell.angle_alpha   90.00
_cell.angle_beta   90.00
_cell.angle_gamma   90.00
#
_symmetry.space_group_name_H-M   'P 1'
#
loop_
_entity.id
_entity.type
_entity.pdbx_description
1 polymer ?
#
loop_
_entity_poly.entity_id
_entity_poly.type
_entity_poly.pdbx_seq_one_letter_code
_entity_poly.pdbx_strand_id
1 'polypeptide(L)'
;QGTYQEKKASTSCTECGSQKSTSSNQASICSCPPGTWLRGVACETCVQGMNCQVWGTDTLLTEPGFMALANPVAKASTSASVSDGSATLIFIFKCYAEPDRCPGGPTGTCAELRRTSSIGCSACTRGTRPADGGACRECSGAEGYLQVCLAGAAVFLLICLTYYVVDREDRTKKTRTALMAELAFSQFLTVYQQLGVLESLSLAWPPPLPAIFKTASILVLDVNILQLNCMAPISPFGSFGVRVALIVCLLATPGLVHIGKVLLLHRGKFTGRTSAVIGTTGMIFMALILSIVSSLVYPFQCQLHPNGLSTMRGDDGVVCWTGDFVSDHERMIALSAVACLMPFAYLSMITRVVWQLPSKIQEGNSEFLHR
;
A
#
# COMPACT_ATOMS: atom_id res chain seq x y z
N GLN A 1 -29.48 -18.63 -38.56
CA GLN A 1 -28.51 -18.35 -37.51
C GLN A 1 -27.68 -19.62 -37.26
N GLY A 2 -26.36 -19.46 -37.05
CA GLY A 2 -25.44 -20.61 -36.81
C GLY A 2 -24.73 -21.13 -38.07
N THR A 3 -24.97 -20.55 -39.24
CA THR A 3 -24.24 -20.89 -40.47
C THR A 3 -23.71 -19.60 -41.12
N TYR A 4 -22.56 -19.71 -41.79
CA TYR A 4 -21.89 -18.59 -42.45
C TYR A 4 -21.45 -18.97 -43.87
N GLN A 5 -21.11 -17.99 -44.67
CA GLN A 5 -20.64 -18.17 -46.01
C GLN A 5 -19.52 -17.17 -46.34
N GLU A 6 -18.33 -17.71 -46.62
CA GLU A 6 -17.14 -16.94 -46.90
C GLU A 6 -17.09 -16.39 -48.34
N LYS A 7 -17.70 -17.10 -49.27
CA LYS A 7 -17.72 -16.72 -50.70
C LYS A 7 -19.05 -16.15 -51.13
N LYS A 8 -19.05 -14.99 -51.79
CA LYS A 8 -20.28 -14.42 -52.41
C LYS A 8 -20.87 -15.39 -53.44
N ALA A 9 -22.20 -15.55 -53.41
CA ALA A 9 -22.97 -16.38 -54.36
C ALA A 9 -22.74 -17.91 -54.28
N SER A 10 -22.29 -18.46 -53.15
CA SER A 10 -22.28 -19.90 -52.94
C SER A 10 -23.68 -20.41 -52.52
N THR A 11 -24.05 -21.58 -52.92
CA THR A 11 -25.35 -22.22 -52.63
C THR A 11 -25.41 -22.97 -51.30
N SER A 12 -24.25 -23.12 -50.61
CA SER A 12 -24.16 -23.85 -49.34
C SER A 12 -23.55 -22.97 -48.25
N CYS A 13 -24.12 -23.00 -47.06
CA CYS A 13 -23.57 -22.35 -45.88
C CYS A 13 -22.83 -23.42 -45.01
N THR A 14 -21.76 -22.98 -44.38
CA THR A 14 -20.97 -23.80 -43.43
C THR A 14 -21.53 -23.58 -42.03
N GLU A 15 -21.71 -24.63 -41.23
CA GLU A 15 -22.15 -24.54 -39.84
C GLU A 15 -21.05 -23.93 -38.96
N CYS A 16 -21.45 -23.06 -38.08
CA CYS A 16 -20.56 -22.57 -37.04
C CYS A 16 -20.26 -23.70 -36.06
N GLY A 17 -18.97 -23.87 -35.70
CA GLY A 17 -18.56 -24.79 -34.64
C GLY A 17 -19.28 -24.53 -33.32
N SER A 18 -19.13 -25.44 -32.35
CA SER A 18 -19.76 -25.37 -31.03
C SER A 18 -19.58 -23.99 -30.38
N GLN A 19 -20.67 -23.40 -29.87
CA GLN A 19 -20.72 -22.15 -29.16
C GLN A 19 -20.55 -20.86 -30.00
N LYS A 20 -20.27 -20.97 -31.30
CA LYS A 20 -20.25 -19.81 -32.23
C LYS A 20 -21.59 -19.69 -32.95
N SER A 21 -21.93 -18.45 -33.30
CA SER A 21 -23.13 -18.15 -34.06
C SER A 21 -22.87 -16.99 -35.03
N THR A 22 -23.87 -16.61 -35.79
CA THR A 22 -23.81 -15.50 -36.72
C THR A 22 -24.66 -14.35 -36.24
N SER A 23 -24.18 -13.11 -36.38
CA SER A 23 -24.89 -11.90 -35.95
C SER A 23 -26.06 -11.52 -36.86
N SER A 24 -26.02 -12.02 -38.10
CA SER A 24 -27.05 -11.72 -39.14
C SER A 24 -27.22 -12.87 -40.09
N ASN A 25 -28.28 -12.84 -40.88
CA ASN A 25 -28.59 -13.85 -41.91
C ASN A 25 -27.66 -13.83 -43.14
N GLN A 26 -26.72 -12.88 -43.21
CA GLN A 26 -25.72 -12.72 -44.27
C GLN A 26 -24.31 -12.65 -43.73
N ALA A 27 -24.05 -13.31 -42.61
CA ALA A 27 -22.73 -13.27 -42.00
C ALA A 27 -21.71 -14.07 -42.83
N SER A 28 -20.53 -13.50 -42.98
CA SER A 28 -19.37 -14.11 -43.62
C SER A 28 -18.47 -14.91 -42.68
N ILE A 29 -18.65 -14.72 -41.39
CA ILE A 29 -17.85 -15.36 -40.33
C ILE A 29 -18.72 -15.75 -39.15
N CYS A 30 -18.30 -16.77 -38.41
CA CYS A 30 -18.87 -17.14 -37.13
C CYS A 30 -18.24 -16.33 -36.01
N SER A 31 -19.05 -15.74 -35.16
CA SER A 31 -18.61 -14.92 -34.04
C SER A 31 -19.17 -15.42 -32.71
N CYS A 32 -18.58 -15.03 -31.61
CA CYS A 32 -19.15 -15.29 -30.31
C CYS A 32 -20.38 -14.41 -30.05
N PRO A 33 -21.46 -14.97 -29.45
CA PRO A 33 -22.66 -14.19 -29.11
C PRO A 33 -22.37 -13.20 -27.98
N PRO A 34 -23.20 -12.14 -27.84
CA PRO A 34 -23.09 -11.20 -26.71
C PRO A 34 -23.06 -11.92 -25.37
N GLY A 35 -22.22 -11.44 -24.43
CA GLY A 35 -21.99 -12.09 -23.14
C GLY A 35 -20.92 -13.18 -23.17
N THR A 36 -20.31 -13.44 -24.34
CA THR A 36 -19.22 -14.38 -24.51
C THR A 36 -18.07 -13.75 -25.30
N TRP A 37 -16.85 -14.27 -25.13
CA TRP A 37 -15.66 -13.83 -25.85
C TRP A 37 -14.89 -15.02 -26.40
N LEU A 38 -14.09 -14.79 -27.46
CA LEU A 38 -13.35 -15.83 -28.12
C LEU A 38 -12.05 -16.11 -27.36
N ARG A 39 -11.94 -17.36 -26.78
CA ARG A 39 -10.70 -17.85 -26.19
C ARG A 39 -10.18 -19.04 -27.01
N GLY A 40 -9.15 -18.79 -27.78
CA GLY A 40 -8.66 -19.80 -28.71
C GLY A 40 -9.70 -20.10 -29.81
N VAL A 41 -10.35 -21.27 -29.74
CA VAL A 41 -11.38 -21.70 -30.71
C VAL A 41 -12.80 -21.72 -30.15
N ALA A 42 -12.97 -21.56 -28.83
CA ALA A 42 -14.24 -21.62 -28.13
C ALA A 42 -14.71 -20.25 -27.61
N CYS A 43 -16.03 -20.05 -27.52
CA CYS A 43 -16.60 -18.91 -26.85
C CYS A 43 -16.81 -19.21 -25.36
N GLU A 44 -16.19 -18.45 -24.50
CA GLU A 44 -16.35 -18.53 -23.04
C GLU A 44 -17.19 -17.37 -22.51
N THR A 45 -17.89 -17.60 -21.41
CA THR A 45 -18.65 -16.52 -20.73
C THR A 45 -17.72 -15.42 -20.24
N CYS A 46 -18.14 -14.17 -20.41
CA CYS A 46 -17.36 -13.04 -19.97
C CYS A 46 -17.31 -12.97 -18.45
N VAL A 47 -16.13 -12.69 -17.92
CA VAL A 47 -15.94 -12.40 -16.49
C VAL A 47 -16.17 -10.92 -16.20
N GLN A 48 -16.38 -10.59 -14.94
CA GLN A 48 -16.59 -9.22 -14.50
C GLN A 48 -15.48 -8.28 -14.99
N GLY A 49 -15.87 -7.13 -15.56
CA GLY A 49 -14.94 -6.13 -16.10
C GLY A 49 -14.60 -6.29 -17.58
N MET A 50 -15.18 -7.31 -18.24
CA MET A 50 -15.13 -7.43 -19.70
C MET A 50 -16.30 -6.71 -20.34
N ASN A 51 -16.05 -5.99 -21.42
CA ASN A 51 -17.10 -5.45 -22.27
C ASN A 51 -17.39 -6.42 -23.42
N CYS A 52 -18.41 -7.24 -23.25
CA CYS A 52 -18.83 -8.27 -24.21
C CYS A 52 -20.23 -8.01 -24.77
N GLN A 53 -20.67 -6.78 -24.87
CA GLN A 53 -22.01 -6.43 -25.34
C GLN A 53 -22.16 -6.54 -26.86
N VAL A 54 -21.03 -6.60 -27.58
CA VAL A 54 -21.00 -6.60 -29.05
C VAL A 54 -20.66 -8.01 -29.57
N TRP A 55 -21.28 -8.38 -30.70
CA TRP A 55 -20.96 -9.60 -31.42
C TRP A 55 -19.52 -9.60 -31.95
N GLY A 56 -18.82 -10.73 -31.79
CA GLY A 56 -17.55 -10.95 -32.45
C GLY A 56 -16.39 -10.12 -31.93
N THR A 57 -16.34 -9.88 -30.63
CA THR A 57 -15.16 -9.28 -30.01
C THR A 57 -13.96 -10.23 -30.09
N ASP A 58 -13.24 -10.19 -31.23
CA ASP A 58 -11.94 -10.89 -31.38
C ASP A 58 -10.87 -10.17 -30.54
N THR A 59 -11.11 -8.90 -30.20
CA THR A 59 -10.26 -8.10 -29.29
C THR A 59 -10.95 -7.98 -27.96
N LEU A 60 -10.28 -8.49 -26.92
CA LEU A 60 -10.77 -8.33 -25.55
C LEU A 60 -10.80 -6.85 -25.17
N LEU A 61 -11.98 -6.34 -24.84
CA LEU A 61 -12.18 -5.00 -24.31
C LEU A 61 -12.55 -5.08 -22.83
N THR A 62 -11.98 -4.20 -22.01
CA THR A 62 -12.32 -4.06 -20.59
C THR A 62 -13.16 -2.82 -20.34
N GLU A 63 -13.99 -2.88 -19.31
CA GLU A 63 -14.74 -1.73 -18.80
C GLU A 63 -13.80 -0.74 -18.08
N PRO A 64 -14.18 0.56 -17.95
CA PRO A 64 -13.49 1.50 -17.10
C PRO A 64 -13.34 0.96 -15.67
N GLY A 65 -12.19 1.17 -15.05
CA GLY A 65 -11.85 0.59 -13.74
C GLY A 65 -11.30 -0.84 -13.78
N PHE A 66 -11.14 -1.41 -14.99
CA PHE A 66 -10.54 -2.73 -15.19
C PHE A 66 -9.42 -2.69 -16.24
N MET A 67 -8.45 -3.58 -16.07
CA MET A 67 -7.34 -3.78 -16.99
C MET A 67 -7.20 -5.26 -17.32
N ALA A 68 -6.97 -5.58 -18.61
CA ALA A 68 -6.58 -6.91 -19.04
C ALA A 68 -5.07 -6.96 -19.29
N LEU A 69 -4.41 -8.00 -18.80
CA LEU A 69 -2.99 -8.24 -19.00
C LEU A 69 -2.75 -9.66 -19.49
N ALA A 70 -1.91 -9.81 -20.52
CA ALA A 70 -1.50 -11.12 -21.03
C ALA A 70 -0.32 -11.66 -20.19
N ASN A 71 -0.45 -12.90 -19.69
CA ASN A 71 0.60 -13.64 -18.97
C ASN A 71 1.33 -12.89 -17.83
N PRO A 72 0.63 -12.33 -16.81
CA PRO A 72 1.31 -11.64 -15.72
C PRO A 72 2.16 -12.57 -14.84
N VAL A 73 1.83 -13.85 -14.76
CA VAL A 73 2.48 -14.82 -13.87
C VAL A 73 3.67 -15.53 -14.52
N ALA A 74 3.79 -15.53 -15.86
CA ALA A 74 4.90 -16.16 -16.56
C ALA A 74 6.28 -15.53 -16.27
N LYS A 75 6.33 -14.36 -15.61
CA LYS A 75 7.58 -13.74 -15.12
C LYS A 75 7.97 -14.19 -13.70
N ALA A 76 7.09 -14.87 -12.97
CA ALA A 76 7.34 -15.26 -11.58
C ALA A 76 7.69 -16.74 -11.39
N SER A 77 7.45 -17.61 -12.38
CA SER A 77 7.76 -19.04 -12.24
C SER A 77 8.55 -19.53 -13.45
N THR A 78 9.86 -19.68 -13.25
CA THR A 78 10.84 -20.20 -14.21
C THR A 78 10.83 -21.72 -14.31
N SER A 79 9.69 -22.40 -14.19
CA SER A 79 9.67 -23.86 -14.34
C SER A 79 8.29 -24.44 -14.64
N ALA A 80 7.71 -23.97 -15.75
CA ALA A 80 6.69 -24.77 -16.42
C ALA A 80 6.98 -24.76 -17.92
N SER A 81 7.56 -25.84 -18.42
CA SER A 81 7.67 -26.14 -19.83
C SER A 81 6.27 -26.23 -20.42
N VAL A 82 5.78 -25.16 -21.00
CA VAL A 82 4.58 -25.17 -21.83
C VAL A 82 5.01 -25.48 -23.24
N SER A 83 5.06 -26.74 -23.56
CA SER A 83 4.95 -27.23 -24.91
C SER A 83 3.46 -27.33 -25.24
N ASP A 84 3.05 -26.56 -26.19
CA ASP A 84 1.99 -26.69 -27.16
C ASP A 84 1.03 -25.53 -27.25
N GLY A 85 0.92 -24.94 -28.45
CA GLY A 85 -0.22 -24.15 -28.95
C GLY A 85 -0.69 -23.00 -28.07
N SER A 86 0.13 -22.04 -27.90
CA SER A 86 0.02 -20.74 -27.19
C SER A 86 -1.36 -20.05 -27.19
N ALA A 87 -2.31 -20.52 -26.40
CA ALA A 87 -3.39 -19.66 -25.96
C ALA A 87 -2.84 -18.69 -24.91
N THR A 88 -2.66 -17.42 -25.27
CA THR A 88 -2.27 -16.35 -24.32
C THR A 88 -3.31 -16.27 -23.22
N LEU A 89 -2.93 -16.67 -22.00
CA LEU A 89 -3.80 -16.51 -20.84
C LEU A 89 -3.93 -15.03 -20.53
N ILE A 90 -5.15 -14.51 -20.59
CA ILE A 90 -5.47 -13.14 -20.29
C ILE A 90 -6.10 -13.07 -18.89
N PHE A 91 -5.58 -12.20 -18.06
CA PHE A 91 -6.04 -11.98 -16.69
C PHE A 91 -6.63 -10.59 -16.56
N ILE A 92 -7.81 -10.50 -15.92
CA ILE A 92 -8.51 -9.24 -15.67
C ILE A 92 -8.29 -8.81 -14.23
N PHE A 93 -7.80 -7.60 -14.08
CA PHE A 93 -7.55 -6.97 -12.79
C PHE A 93 -8.49 -5.78 -12.61
N LYS A 94 -9.10 -5.66 -11.45
CA LYS A 94 -9.86 -4.48 -11.05
C LYS A 94 -8.93 -3.46 -10.42
N CYS A 95 -9.04 -2.19 -10.81
CA CYS A 95 -8.23 -1.08 -10.30
C CYS A 95 -8.94 -0.47 -9.09
N TYR A 96 -8.69 -1.00 -7.89
CA TYR A 96 -9.46 -0.64 -6.69
C TYR A 96 -9.13 0.74 -6.13
N ALA A 97 -7.86 1.09 -5.99
CA ALA A 97 -7.44 2.32 -5.33
C ALA A 97 -7.81 3.58 -6.14
N GLU A 98 -7.58 3.53 -7.44
CA GLU A 98 -7.84 4.62 -8.37
C GLU A 98 -8.40 4.05 -9.67
N PRO A 99 -9.74 3.96 -9.83
CA PRO A 99 -10.35 3.41 -11.05
C PRO A 99 -9.92 4.14 -12.33
N ASP A 100 -9.70 5.44 -12.25
CA ASP A 100 -9.33 6.30 -13.38
C ASP A 100 -7.97 5.96 -14.00
N ARG A 101 -7.09 5.26 -13.28
CA ARG A 101 -5.81 4.77 -13.85
C ARG A 101 -6.00 3.67 -14.89
N CYS A 102 -7.20 3.05 -14.91
CA CYS A 102 -7.59 2.01 -15.84
C CYS A 102 -8.79 2.50 -16.67
N PRO A 103 -8.56 3.22 -17.76
CA PRO A 103 -9.64 3.80 -18.56
C PRO A 103 -10.51 2.76 -19.28
N GLY A 104 -10.12 1.47 -19.22
CA GLY A 104 -10.72 0.41 -20.01
C GLY A 104 -10.21 0.39 -21.45
N GLY A 105 -10.71 -0.55 -22.26
CA GLY A 105 -10.29 -0.70 -23.65
C GLY A 105 -9.48 -1.98 -23.91
N PRO A 106 -8.63 -2.00 -24.94
CA PRO A 106 -7.81 -3.17 -25.28
C PRO A 106 -6.85 -3.59 -24.16
N THR A 107 -6.32 -4.82 -24.26
CA THR A 107 -5.32 -5.34 -23.31
C THR A 107 -4.12 -4.39 -23.17
N GLY A 108 -3.73 -4.10 -21.90
CA GLY A 108 -2.61 -3.22 -21.61
C GLY A 108 -2.91 -1.72 -21.69
N THR A 109 -4.18 -1.30 -21.80
CA THR A 109 -4.54 0.12 -21.79
C THR A 109 -4.49 0.67 -20.37
N CYS A 110 -3.70 1.74 -20.19
CA CYS A 110 -3.55 2.47 -18.93
C CYS A 110 -3.67 3.98 -19.17
N ALA A 111 -3.92 4.74 -18.10
CA ALA A 111 -3.88 6.19 -18.14
C ALA A 111 -2.46 6.71 -18.50
N GLU A 112 -2.37 7.99 -18.83
CA GLU A 112 -1.14 8.61 -19.34
C GLU A 112 0.06 8.41 -18.41
N LEU A 113 1.23 8.17 -19.00
CA LEU A 113 2.51 7.97 -18.35
C LEU A 113 2.54 6.79 -17.33
N ARG A 114 1.55 5.88 -17.41
CA ARG A 114 1.56 4.63 -16.64
C ARG A 114 2.16 3.49 -17.46
N ARG A 115 2.78 2.56 -16.78
CA ARG A 115 3.41 1.39 -17.40
C ARG A 115 2.34 0.36 -17.76
N THR A 116 2.15 0.10 -19.04
CA THR A 116 1.15 -0.85 -19.57
C THR A 116 1.41 -2.30 -19.19
N SER A 117 2.63 -2.66 -18.79
CA SER A 117 3.01 -4.00 -18.33
C SER A 117 2.88 -4.20 -16.81
N SER A 118 2.43 -3.20 -16.05
CA SER A 118 2.20 -3.32 -14.61
C SER A 118 0.78 -3.79 -14.33
N ILE A 119 0.62 -4.67 -13.35
CA ILE A 119 -0.69 -5.17 -12.92
C ILE A 119 -1.54 -4.00 -12.43
N GLY A 120 -2.78 -3.89 -12.91
CA GLY A 120 -3.71 -2.83 -12.54
C GLY A 120 -3.18 -1.42 -12.82
N CYS A 121 -2.30 -1.24 -13.82
CA CYS A 121 -1.69 0.06 -14.13
C CYS A 121 -1.05 0.73 -12.89
N SER A 122 -0.54 -0.05 -11.94
CA SER A 122 -0.06 0.45 -10.63
C SER A 122 1.18 1.33 -10.74
N ALA A 123 2.09 1.01 -11.67
CA ALA A 123 3.38 1.68 -11.77
C ALA A 123 3.40 2.83 -12.80
N CYS A 124 3.97 3.95 -12.41
CA CYS A 124 4.33 5.04 -13.32
C CYS A 124 5.57 4.70 -14.16
N THR A 125 5.76 5.37 -15.29
CA THR A 125 7.00 5.31 -16.07
C THR A 125 8.15 5.96 -15.28
N ARG A 126 9.38 5.64 -15.65
CA ARG A 126 10.56 6.21 -14.96
C ARG A 126 10.56 7.73 -15.06
N GLY A 127 10.87 8.41 -13.97
CA GLY A 127 10.90 9.87 -13.90
C GLY A 127 9.52 10.52 -13.78
N THR A 128 8.47 9.72 -13.50
CA THR A 128 7.13 10.23 -13.26
C THR A 128 6.59 9.75 -11.92
N ARG A 129 5.63 10.48 -11.37
CA ARG A 129 4.97 10.20 -10.08
C ARG A 129 3.46 10.12 -10.24
N PRO A 130 2.75 9.38 -9.37
CA PRO A 130 1.30 9.40 -9.36
C PRO A 130 0.76 10.82 -9.14
N ALA A 131 -0.31 11.16 -9.86
CA ALA A 131 -1.01 12.43 -9.73
C ALA A 131 -2.52 12.17 -9.58
N ASP A 132 -3.25 13.19 -9.14
CA ASP A 132 -4.70 13.11 -9.03
C ASP A 132 -5.32 12.79 -10.41
N GLY A 133 -6.39 11.97 -10.42
CA GLY A 133 -7.07 11.56 -11.65
C GLY A 133 -6.44 10.35 -12.36
N GLY A 134 -5.65 9.56 -11.66
CA GLY A 134 -5.15 8.27 -12.15
C GLY A 134 -3.97 8.34 -13.13
N ALA A 135 -3.63 9.49 -13.70
CA ALA A 135 -2.46 9.69 -14.56
C ALA A 135 -1.16 9.83 -13.75
N CYS A 136 -0.01 9.74 -14.43
CA CYS A 136 1.27 10.09 -13.82
C CYS A 136 1.75 11.43 -14.39
N ARG A 137 2.54 12.19 -13.60
CA ARG A 137 3.17 13.46 -14.00
C ARG A 137 4.68 13.36 -13.89
N GLU A 138 5.37 14.13 -14.69
CA GLU A 138 6.82 14.23 -14.64
C GLU A 138 7.30 14.77 -13.29
N CYS A 139 8.44 14.26 -12.82
CA CYS A 139 9.07 14.71 -11.59
C CYS A 139 9.77 16.05 -11.83
N SER A 140 9.48 17.06 -11.00
CA SER A 140 10.29 18.28 -10.96
C SER A 140 11.56 18.02 -10.16
N GLY A 141 12.73 18.05 -10.81
CA GLY A 141 13.96 17.46 -10.32
C GLY A 141 14.46 17.86 -8.92
N ALA A 142 14.32 19.11 -8.48
CA ALA A 142 14.88 19.56 -7.19
C ALA A 142 13.87 19.59 -6.01
N GLU A 143 12.57 19.68 -6.30
CA GLU A 143 11.55 19.88 -5.27
C GLU A 143 11.40 18.68 -4.33
N GLY A 144 11.51 17.46 -4.84
CA GLY A 144 11.37 16.25 -4.02
C GLY A 144 12.45 16.12 -2.95
N TYR A 145 13.72 16.39 -3.29
CA TYR A 145 14.83 16.32 -2.32
C TYR A 145 14.68 17.37 -1.22
N LEU A 146 14.35 18.60 -1.58
CA LEU A 146 14.15 19.69 -0.61
C LEU A 146 13.00 19.35 0.36
N GLN A 147 11.90 18.82 -0.15
CA GLN A 147 10.74 18.45 0.66
C GLN A 147 11.09 17.33 1.67
N VAL A 148 11.83 16.30 1.24
CA VAL A 148 12.27 15.21 2.12
C VAL A 148 13.24 15.72 3.18
N CYS A 149 14.20 16.56 2.80
CA CYS A 149 15.15 17.15 3.75
C CYS A 149 14.46 18.04 4.79
N LEU A 150 13.52 18.89 4.36
CA LEU A 150 12.78 19.76 5.26
C LEU A 150 11.88 18.96 6.22
N ALA A 151 11.18 17.95 5.72
CA ALA A 151 10.37 17.07 6.56
C ALA A 151 11.22 16.30 7.57
N GLY A 152 12.35 15.73 7.15
CA GLY A 152 13.29 15.04 8.03
C GLY A 152 13.87 15.95 9.10
N ALA A 153 14.27 17.18 8.73
CA ALA A 153 14.78 18.17 9.67
C ALA A 153 13.72 18.60 10.70
N ALA A 154 12.47 18.80 10.25
CA ALA A 154 11.36 19.16 11.13
C ALA A 154 11.05 18.05 12.14
N VAL A 155 10.99 16.80 11.70
CA VAL A 155 10.79 15.62 12.58
C VAL A 155 11.94 15.48 13.58
N PHE A 156 13.18 15.59 13.13
CA PHE A 156 14.35 15.52 14.00
C PHE A 156 14.33 16.63 15.07
N LEU A 157 14.02 17.87 14.68
CA LEU A 157 13.92 19.00 15.58
C LEU A 157 12.80 18.82 16.61
N LEU A 158 11.66 18.28 16.19
CA LEU A 158 10.55 17.95 17.07
C LEU A 158 10.94 16.90 18.11
N ILE A 159 11.66 15.85 17.71
CA ILE A 159 12.17 14.81 18.62
C ILE A 159 13.18 15.41 19.63
N CYS A 160 14.09 16.25 19.16
CA CYS A 160 15.04 16.94 20.03
C CYS A 160 14.33 17.83 21.05
N LEU A 161 13.31 18.56 20.61
CA LEU A 161 12.50 19.41 21.49
C LEU A 161 11.75 18.57 22.54
N THR A 162 11.08 17.49 22.10
CA THR A 162 10.38 16.57 23.00
C THR A 162 11.34 15.97 24.03
N TYR A 163 12.49 15.48 23.57
CA TYR A 163 13.53 14.94 24.48
C TYR A 163 14.00 16.02 25.48
N TYR A 164 14.21 17.26 25.03
CA TYR A 164 14.64 18.36 25.89
C TYR A 164 13.60 18.72 26.96
N VAL A 165 12.32 18.74 26.57
CA VAL A 165 11.20 19.00 27.48
C VAL A 165 11.11 17.89 28.53
N VAL A 166 11.11 16.62 28.11
CA VAL A 166 11.06 15.47 29.03
C VAL A 166 12.25 15.45 29.98
N ASP A 167 13.47 15.77 29.51
CA ASP A 167 14.67 15.81 30.36
C ASP A 167 14.66 16.99 31.37
N ARG A 168 13.96 18.07 31.06
CA ARG A 168 13.77 19.20 32.00
C ARG A 168 12.67 18.96 33.02
N GLU A 169 11.61 18.25 32.67
CA GLU A 169 10.43 18.04 33.53
C GLU A 169 10.72 17.21 34.80
N ASP A 170 11.82 16.47 34.82
CA ASP A 170 12.30 15.77 36.03
C ASP A 170 12.57 16.73 37.22
N ARG A 171 12.53 18.04 37.00
CA ARG A 171 12.87 19.05 38.02
C ARG A 171 11.69 19.96 38.41
N THR A 172 10.62 19.96 37.69
CA THR A 172 9.47 20.82 37.93
C THR A 172 8.20 20.02 38.14
N LYS A 173 7.54 20.21 39.30
CA LYS A 173 6.23 19.59 39.55
C LYS A 173 5.29 19.99 38.42
N LYS A 174 4.87 19.03 37.59
CA LYS A 174 3.88 19.27 36.54
C LYS A 174 2.63 19.88 37.16
N THR A 175 2.19 21.00 36.69
CA THR A 175 0.91 21.57 37.07
C THR A 175 -0.21 20.67 36.51
N ARG A 176 -1.30 20.47 37.25
CA ARG A 176 -2.46 19.67 36.87
C ARG A 176 -3.00 20.03 35.47
N THR A 177 -2.92 21.31 35.13
CA THR A 177 -3.34 21.86 33.84
C THR A 177 -2.47 21.35 32.66
N ALA A 178 -1.15 21.26 32.85
CA ALA A 178 -0.24 20.72 31.82
C ALA A 178 -0.49 19.25 31.53
N LEU A 179 -0.73 18.43 32.56
CA LEU A 179 -1.09 17.02 32.38
C LEU A 179 -2.40 16.84 31.62
N MET A 180 -3.42 17.65 31.93
CA MET A 180 -4.70 17.60 31.22
C MET A 180 -4.56 18.00 29.75
N ALA A 181 -3.76 19.02 29.45
CA ALA A 181 -3.50 19.44 28.09
C ALA A 181 -2.74 18.36 27.28
N GLU A 182 -1.77 17.70 27.90
CA GLU A 182 -1.01 16.60 27.28
C GLU A 182 -1.89 15.40 26.96
N LEU A 183 -2.76 15.01 27.89
CA LEU A 183 -3.74 13.93 27.68
C LEU A 183 -4.72 14.28 26.57
N ALA A 184 -5.28 15.50 26.58
CA ALA A 184 -6.21 15.94 25.54
C ALA A 184 -5.55 15.96 24.15
N PHE A 185 -4.32 16.44 24.05
CA PHE A 185 -3.56 16.44 22.80
C PHE A 185 -3.26 15.03 22.30
N SER A 186 -2.86 14.11 23.19
CA SER A 186 -2.61 12.71 22.83
C SER A 186 -3.88 12.04 22.29
N GLN A 187 -5.03 12.26 22.95
CA GLN A 187 -6.32 11.73 22.47
C GLN A 187 -6.72 12.33 21.12
N PHE A 188 -6.56 13.65 20.95
CA PHE A 188 -6.81 14.31 19.67
C PHE A 188 -5.95 13.70 18.56
N LEU A 189 -4.66 13.49 18.80
CA LEU A 189 -3.75 12.89 17.83
C LEU A 189 -4.18 11.46 17.45
N THR A 190 -4.60 10.66 18.45
CA THR A 190 -5.09 9.29 18.22
C THR A 190 -6.36 9.29 17.37
N VAL A 191 -7.33 10.16 17.67
CA VAL A 191 -8.57 10.28 16.87
C VAL A 191 -8.24 10.71 15.45
N TYR A 192 -7.32 11.65 15.28
CA TYR A 192 -6.91 12.14 13.96
C TYR A 192 -6.23 11.03 13.13
N GLN A 193 -5.41 10.19 13.74
CA GLN A 193 -4.84 9.01 13.09
C GLN A 193 -5.90 7.97 12.70
N GLN A 194 -6.90 7.75 13.57
CA GLN A 194 -8.03 6.86 13.24
C GLN A 194 -8.78 7.36 12.00
N LEU A 195 -8.99 8.68 11.86
CA LEU A 195 -9.58 9.26 10.66
C LEU A 195 -8.73 9.00 9.41
N GLY A 196 -7.40 9.09 9.51
CA GLY A 196 -6.49 8.75 8.42
C GLY A 196 -6.57 7.27 8.01
N VAL A 197 -6.76 6.37 8.97
CA VAL A 197 -6.97 4.94 8.68
C VAL A 197 -8.33 4.71 8.00
N LEU A 198 -9.37 5.47 8.37
CA LEU A 198 -10.69 5.37 7.71
C LEU A 198 -10.65 5.76 6.22
N GLU A 199 -9.76 6.66 5.81
CA GLU A 199 -9.56 6.98 4.39
C GLU A 199 -9.21 5.73 3.58
N SER A 200 -8.47 4.79 4.16
CA SER A 200 -8.08 3.55 3.49
C SER A 200 -9.25 2.59 3.20
N LEU A 201 -10.43 2.84 3.77
CA LEU A 201 -11.62 2.06 3.47
C LEU A 201 -12.18 2.46 2.10
N SER A 202 -12.51 1.48 1.27
CA SER A 202 -13.05 1.69 -0.07
C SER A 202 -14.54 2.12 -0.05
N LEU A 203 -14.83 3.19 0.69
CA LEU A 203 -16.17 3.77 0.81
C LEU A 203 -16.24 5.10 0.05
N ALA A 204 -17.37 5.36 -0.60
CA ALA A 204 -17.63 6.66 -1.22
C ALA A 204 -18.02 7.67 -0.14
N TRP A 205 -17.06 8.47 0.32
CA TRP A 205 -17.27 9.47 1.36
C TRP A 205 -17.87 10.75 0.76
N PRO A 206 -18.93 11.34 1.35
CA PRO A 206 -19.47 12.61 0.90
C PRO A 206 -18.53 13.77 1.27
N PRO A 207 -18.50 14.86 0.48
CA PRO A 207 -17.81 16.09 0.85
C PRO A 207 -18.37 16.64 2.19
N PRO A 208 -17.52 17.19 3.12
CA PRO A 208 -16.09 17.49 3.00
C PRO A 208 -15.14 16.41 3.55
N LEU A 209 -15.64 15.21 3.90
CA LEU A 209 -14.87 14.17 4.58
C LEU A 209 -13.58 13.75 3.85
N PRO A 210 -13.54 13.60 2.50
CA PRO A 210 -12.30 13.25 1.81
C PRO A 210 -11.16 14.24 2.04
N ALA A 211 -11.46 15.52 2.12
CA ALA A 211 -10.45 16.56 2.39
C ALA A 211 -9.88 16.44 3.82
N ILE A 212 -10.73 16.14 4.79
CA ILE A 212 -10.32 15.93 6.20
C ILE A 212 -9.46 14.66 6.30
N PHE A 213 -9.87 13.59 5.67
CA PHE A 213 -9.12 12.33 5.67
C PHE A 213 -7.76 12.46 4.98
N LYS A 214 -7.70 13.16 3.84
CA LYS A 214 -6.44 13.43 3.14
C LYS A 214 -5.44 14.21 4.00
N THR A 215 -5.90 15.14 4.84
CA THR A 215 -5.02 15.83 5.81
C THR A 215 -4.61 14.92 6.97
N ALA A 216 -5.49 14.02 7.39
CA ALA A 216 -5.21 13.06 8.45
C ALA A 216 -4.22 11.97 8.02
N SER A 217 -4.23 11.57 6.75
CA SER A 217 -3.32 10.54 6.21
C SER A 217 -1.83 10.95 6.26
N ILE A 218 -1.53 12.25 6.32
CA ILE A 218 -0.15 12.75 6.52
C ILE A 218 0.48 12.18 7.81
N LEU A 219 -0.32 11.97 8.86
CA LEU A 219 0.16 11.40 10.13
C LEU A 219 0.28 9.87 10.13
N VAL A 220 -0.20 9.20 9.09
CA VAL A 220 -0.15 7.72 8.96
C VAL A 220 1.20 7.23 8.40
N LEU A 221 2.22 8.09 8.29
CA LEU A 221 3.54 7.77 7.74
C LEU A 221 3.48 7.21 6.30
N ASP A 222 2.63 7.79 5.47
CA ASP A 222 2.56 7.40 4.07
C ASP A 222 3.82 7.85 3.32
N VAL A 223 4.66 6.88 2.96
CA VAL A 223 5.93 7.08 2.25
C VAL A 223 5.70 7.64 0.83
N ASN A 224 4.49 7.46 0.27
CA ASN A 224 4.17 7.98 -1.06
C ASN A 224 4.21 9.51 -1.10
N ILE A 225 3.94 10.17 0.04
CA ILE A 225 4.06 11.64 0.18
C ILE A 225 5.49 12.11 -0.08
N LEU A 226 6.49 11.28 0.25
CA LEU A 226 7.90 11.61 0.05
C LEU A 226 8.38 11.52 -1.39
N GLN A 227 7.50 11.10 -2.34
CA GLN A 227 7.78 11.01 -3.77
C GLN A 227 9.07 10.25 -4.10
N LEU A 228 9.37 9.19 -3.34
CA LEU A 228 10.61 8.42 -3.45
C LEU A 228 10.84 7.87 -4.86
N ASN A 229 9.77 7.59 -5.62
CA ASN A 229 9.85 7.13 -7.01
C ASN A 229 10.50 8.16 -7.95
N CYS A 230 10.51 9.44 -7.58
CA CYS A 230 11.21 10.49 -8.33
C CYS A 230 12.72 10.50 -8.04
N MET A 231 13.12 10.01 -6.87
CA MET A 231 14.53 10.02 -6.45
C MET A 231 15.28 8.78 -6.96
N ALA A 232 14.63 7.62 -6.90
CA ALA A 232 15.20 6.36 -7.37
C ALA A 232 14.08 5.39 -7.80
N PRO A 233 14.31 4.53 -8.80
CA PRO A 233 13.38 3.45 -9.15
C PRO A 233 13.43 2.39 -8.05
N ILE A 234 12.52 2.48 -7.09
CA ILE A 234 12.46 1.57 -5.95
C ILE A 234 11.48 0.44 -6.26
N SER A 235 11.85 -0.80 -5.97
CA SER A 235 10.92 -1.95 -6.04
C SER A 235 9.84 -1.82 -4.97
N PRO A 236 8.69 -2.48 -5.10
CA PRO A 236 7.66 -2.52 -4.06
C PRO A 236 8.22 -2.97 -2.71
N PHE A 237 9.04 -4.02 -2.68
CA PHE A 237 9.75 -4.46 -1.47
C PHE A 237 10.66 -3.36 -0.91
N GLY A 238 11.42 -2.67 -1.77
CA GLY A 238 12.27 -1.55 -1.36
C GLY A 238 11.50 -0.40 -0.73
N SER A 239 10.34 -0.03 -1.29
CA SER A 239 9.45 1.00 -0.74
C SER A 239 8.94 0.61 0.65
N PHE A 240 8.54 -0.65 0.84
CA PHE A 240 8.14 -1.16 2.14
C PHE A 240 9.33 -1.18 3.13
N GLY A 241 10.52 -1.60 2.67
CA GLY A 241 11.75 -1.58 3.47
C GLY A 241 12.11 -0.19 3.97
N VAL A 242 11.98 0.85 3.12
CA VAL A 242 12.16 2.25 3.52
C VAL A 242 11.16 2.66 4.60
N ARG A 243 9.90 2.26 4.48
CA ARG A 243 8.86 2.54 5.51
C ARG A 243 9.22 1.93 6.85
N VAL A 244 9.64 0.65 6.89
CA VAL A 244 10.09 -0.01 8.12
C VAL A 244 11.36 0.65 8.68
N ALA A 245 12.33 0.99 7.82
CA ALA A 245 13.54 1.68 8.23
C ALA A 245 13.25 3.05 8.84
N LEU A 246 12.33 3.82 8.28
CA LEU A 246 11.90 5.11 8.85
C LEU A 246 11.29 4.95 10.24
N ILE A 247 10.46 3.93 10.47
CA ILE A 247 9.90 3.63 11.80
C ILE A 247 11.02 3.33 12.80
N VAL A 248 11.96 2.46 12.42
CA VAL A 248 13.12 2.12 13.29
C VAL A 248 13.98 3.34 13.58
N CYS A 249 14.29 4.15 12.56
CA CYS A 249 15.06 5.38 12.72
C CYS A 249 14.35 6.38 13.64
N LEU A 250 13.04 6.55 13.49
CA LEU A 250 12.23 7.44 14.32
C LEU A 250 12.30 7.04 15.79
N LEU A 251 12.15 5.75 16.09
CA LEU A 251 12.22 5.22 17.46
C LEU A 251 13.63 5.18 18.05
N ALA A 252 14.67 5.05 17.20
CA ALA A 252 16.07 5.08 17.62
C ALA A 252 16.58 6.51 17.87
N THR A 253 15.99 7.52 17.24
CA THR A 253 16.45 8.91 17.32
C THR A 253 16.57 9.45 18.76
N PRO A 254 15.61 9.23 19.70
CA PRO A 254 15.78 9.65 21.09
C PRO A 254 17.01 9.05 21.76
N GLY A 255 17.32 7.79 21.46
CA GLY A 255 18.55 7.14 21.94
C GLY A 255 19.81 7.80 21.39
N LEU A 256 19.85 8.14 20.11
CA LEU A 256 20.97 8.83 19.48
C LEU A 256 21.15 10.25 20.06
N VAL A 257 20.04 10.99 20.26
CA VAL A 257 20.07 12.31 20.90
C VAL A 257 20.60 12.20 22.34
N HIS A 258 20.18 11.17 23.08
CA HIS A 258 20.68 10.92 24.44
C HIS A 258 22.17 10.63 24.44
N ILE A 259 22.64 9.72 23.59
CA ILE A 259 24.06 9.41 23.47
C ILE A 259 24.86 10.67 23.17
N GLY A 260 24.43 11.47 22.19
CA GLY A 260 25.07 12.73 21.84
C GLY A 260 25.15 13.69 23.03
N LYS A 261 24.02 13.87 23.77
CA LYS A 261 23.97 14.76 24.94
C LYS A 261 24.85 14.27 26.08
N VAL A 262 24.88 12.96 26.38
CA VAL A 262 25.70 12.40 27.45
C VAL A 262 27.19 12.52 27.14
N LEU A 263 27.57 12.29 25.89
CA LEU A 263 28.96 12.43 25.45
C LEU A 263 29.44 13.88 25.49
N LEU A 264 28.63 14.81 24.98
CA LEU A 264 29.01 16.23 24.83
C LEU A 264 28.94 17.01 26.16
N LEU A 265 27.89 16.73 26.98
CA LEU A 265 27.57 17.57 28.14
C LEU A 265 27.81 16.89 29.48
N HIS A 266 27.80 15.55 29.58
CA HIS A 266 27.78 14.83 30.84
C HIS A 266 28.93 13.82 31.05
N ARG A 267 29.99 13.93 30.25
CA ARG A 267 31.23 13.17 30.41
C ARG A 267 31.01 11.65 30.61
N GLY A 268 30.02 11.05 29.93
CA GLY A 268 29.81 9.59 29.91
C GLY A 268 28.94 9.02 31.04
N LYS A 269 28.24 9.80 31.84
CA LYS A 269 27.29 9.27 32.86
C LYS A 269 25.93 8.92 32.24
N PHE A 270 25.84 7.70 31.68
CA PHE A 270 24.66 7.22 30.96
C PHE A 270 23.45 6.90 31.87
N THR A 271 23.72 6.29 33.05
CA THR A 271 22.66 5.69 33.90
C THR A 271 21.72 6.70 34.55
N GLY A 272 22.14 7.94 34.75
CA GLY A 272 21.37 8.93 35.51
C GLY A 272 20.17 9.54 34.72
N ARG A 273 20.04 9.25 33.41
CA ARG A 273 19.01 9.88 32.55
C ARG A 273 18.34 8.93 31.56
N THR A 274 18.42 7.65 31.81
CA THR A 274 17.75 6.63 30.98
C THR A 274 16.22 6.78 31.00
N SER A 275 15.65 7.30 32.08
CA SER A 275 14.23 7.63 32.20
C SER A 275 13.76 8.60 31.12
N ALA A 276 14.56 9.60 30.75
CA ALA A 276 14.20 10.56 29.70
C ALA A 276 14.15 9.88 28.31
N VAL A 277 15.05 8.95 28.01
CA VAL A 277 15.02 8.18 26.75
C VAL A 277 13.79 7.30 26.68
N ILE A 278 13.54 6.52 27.75
CA ILE A 278 12.40 5.60 27.83
C ILE A 278 11.09 6.40 27.70
N GLY A 279 10.97 7.52 28.42
CA GLY A 279 9.82 8.40 28.38
C GLY A 279 9.57 8.98 26.98
N THR A 280 10.61 9.55 26.34
CA THR A 280 10.51 10.13 25.00
C THR A 280 10.20 9.09 23.95
N THR A 281 10.88 7.94 23.96
CA THR A 281 10.61 6.83 23.03
C THR A 281 9.18 6.30 23.24
N GLY A 282 8.75 6.16 24.50
CA GLY A 282 7.39 5.74 24.85
C GLY A 282 6.32 6.72 24.33
N MET A 283 6.53 8.02 24.51
CA MET A 283 5.62 9.05 23.99
C MET A 283 5.50 9.00 22.47
N ILE A 284 6.62 8.91 21.74
CA ILE A 284 6.64 8.80 20.28
C ILE A 284 5.93 7.52 19.84
N PHE A 285 6.22 6.40 20.51
CA PHE A 285 5.60 5.12 20.18
C PHE A 285 4.09 5.16 20.41
N MET A 286 3.63 5.65 21.55
CA MET A 286 2.20 5.80 21.85
C MET A 286 1.50 6.76 20.89
N ALA A 287 2.16 7.87 20.55
CA ALA A 287 1.62 8.82 19.58
C ALA A 287 1.46 8.24 18.17
N LEU A 288 2.31 7.28 17.77
CA LEU A 288 2.35 6.74 16.42
C LEU A 288 1.96 5.25 16.34
N ILE A 289 1.48 4.65 17.41
CA ILE A 289 1.21 3.20 17.47
C ILE A 289 0.29 2.73 16.36
N LEU A 290 -0.77 3.47 16.05
CA LEU A 290 -1.71 3.13 14.99
C LEU A 290 -1.03 3.17 13.62
N SER A 291 -0.22 4.20 13.35
CA SER A 291 0.53 4.34 12.11
C SER A 291 1.59 3.27 11.96
N ILE A 292 2.28 2.90 13.05
CA ILE A 292 3.28 1.83 13.06
C ILE A 292 2.61 0.49 12.76
N VAL A 293 1.55 0.13 13.50
CA VAL A 293 0.84 -1.14 13.33
C VAL A 293 0.22 -1.22 11.93
N SER A 294 -0.47 -0.17 11.48
CA SER A 294 -1.06 -0.08 10.14
C SER A 294 -0.01 -0.30 9.03
N SER A 295 1.16 0.34 9.17
CA SER A 295 2.27 0.18 8.22
C SER A 295 2.85 -1.24 8.23
N LEU A 296 2.95 -1.88 9.39
CA LEU A 296 3.48 -3.23 9.49
C LEU A 296 2.49 -4.29 9.02
N VAL A 297 1.18 -4.08 9.20
CA VAL A 297 0.14 -5.02 8.75
C VAL A 297 -0.16 -4.85 7.25
N TYR A 298 0.34 -3.80 6.61
CA TYR A 298 0.09 -3.50 5.20
C TYR A 298 0.32 -4.67 4.22
N PRO A 299 1.40 -5.51 4.30
CA PRO A 299 1.60 -6.64 3.39
C PRO A 299 0.56 -7.76 3.52
N PHE A 300 -0.17 -7.84 4.63
CA PHE A 300 -1.20 -8.86 4.84
C PHE A 300 -2.56 -8.48 4.25
N GLN A 301 -2.70 -7.24 3.78
CA GLN A 301 -3.94 -6.74 3.21
C GLN A 301 -3.99 -7.05 1.72
N CYS A 302 -4.63 -8.16 1.36
CA CYS A 302 -4.82 -8.57 -0.02
C CYS A 302 -6.27 -8.42 -0.45
N GLN A 303 -6.47 -8.11 -1.73
CA GLN A 303 -7.79 -7.95 -2.35
C GLN A 303 -7.91 -8.88 -3.56
N LEU A 304 -9.06 -9.56 -3.65
CA LEU A 304 -9.34 -10.54 -4.68
C LEU A 304 -9.78 -9.86 -5.98
N HIS A 305 -9.27 -10.33 -7.12
CA HIS A 305 -9.66 -9.88 -8.45
C HIS A 305 -10.62 -10.87 -9.14
N PRO A 306 -11.34 -10.45 -10.20
CA PRO A 306 -12.25 -11.33 -10.94
C PRO A 306 -11.58 -12.58 -11.53
N ASN A 307 -10.27 -12.54 -11.76
CA ASN A 307 -9.47 -13.67 -12.26
C ASN A 307 -9.06 -14.70 -11.18
N GLY A 308 -9.50 -14.53 -9.92
CA GLY A 308 -9.13 -15.41 -8.80
C GLY A 308 -7.76 -15.12 -8.17
N LEU A 309 -6.95 -14.21 -8.73
CA LEU A 309 -5.71 -13.77 -8.12
C LEU A 309 -5.99 -12.69 -7.08
N SER A 310 -5.12 -12.59 -6.09
CA SER A 310 -5.16 -11.51 -5.11
C SER A 310 -3.94 -10.62 -5.27
N THR A 311 -4.12 -9.30 -5.17
CA THR A 311 -3.02 -8.33 -5.11
C THR A 311 -3.04 -7.59 -3.80
N MET A 312 -1.91 -7.00 -3.43
CA MET A 312 -1.78 -6.24 -2.21
C MET A 312 -2.58 -4.94 -2.30
N ARG A 313 -3.36 -4.65 -1.24
CA ARG A 313 -4.16 -3.43 -1.17
C ARG A 313 -3.25 -2.21 -1.09
N GLY A 314 -3.43 -1.25 -2.02
CA GLY A 314 -2.61 -0.04 -2.12
C GLY A 314 -1.33 -0.19 -2.95
N ASP A 315 -0.93 -1.43 -3.33
CA ASP A 315 0.06 -1.69 -4.37
C ASP A 315 -0.40 -2.89 -5.23
N ASP A 316 -1.31 -2.61 -6.16
CA ASP A 316 -1.88 -3.64 -7.05
C ASP A 316 -0.82 -4.30 -7.95
N GLY A 317 0.40 -3.76 -7.98
CA GLY A 317 1.53 -4.35 -8.72
C GLY A 317 2.09 -5.61 -8.09
N VAL A 318 1.75 -5.90 -6.83
CA VAL A 318 2.27 -7.04 -6.07
C VAL A 318 1.18 -8.10 -5.92
N VAL A 319 1.43 -9.29 -6.48
CA VAL A 319 0.54 -10.45 -6.33
C VAL A 319 0.79 -11.11 -4.98
N CYS A 320 -0.29 -11.36 -4.23
CA CYS A 320 -0.25 -12.01 -2.93
C CYS A 320 -0.17 -13.53 -3.07
N TRP A 321 0.48 -14.18 -2.11
CA TRP A 321 0.44 -15.63 -1.87
C TRP A 321 0.85 -16.47 -3.08
N THR A 322 1.90 -16.06 -3.78
CA THR A 322 2.43 -16.81 -4.94
C THR A 322 3.13 -18.11 -4.53
N GLY A 323 3.45 -18.29 -3.26
CA GLY A 323 4.17 -19.44 -2.73
C GLY A 323 5.66 -19.47 -3.08
N ASP A 324 6.17 -18.43 -3.73
CA ASP A 324 7.57 -18.33 -4.11
C ASP A 324 8.29 -17.31 -3.21
N PHE A 325 9.20 -17.79 -2.36
CA PHE A 325 10.00 -16.95 -1.46
C PHE A 325 10.85 -15.88 -2.16
N VAL A 326 10.96 -15.94 -3.47
CA VAL A 326 11.66 -14.93 -4.28
C VAL A 326 10.76 -13.75 -4.59
N SER A 327 9.44 -13.88 -4.43
CA SER A 327 8.48 -12.81 -4.72
C SER A 327 8.59 -11.67 -3.71
N ASP A 328 8.29 -10.46 -4.16
CA ASP A 328 8.32 -9.28 -3.31
C ASP A 328 7.34 -9.38 -2.13
N HIS A 329 6.19 -10.04 -2.32
CA HIS A 329 5.17 -10.19 -1.28
C HIS A 329 5.64 -11.01 -0.09
N GLU A 330 6.22 -12.20 -0.30
CA GLU A 330 6.72 -13.06 0.78
C GLU A 330 7.87 -12.42 1.53
N ARG A 331 8.75 -11.68 0.84
CA ARG A 331 9.81 -10.90 1.48
C ARG A 331 9.25 -9.78 2.36
N MET A 332 8.19 -9.10 1.91
CA MET A 332 7.50 -8.08 2.71
C MET A 332 6.85 -8.69 3.96
N ILE A 333 6.20 -9.85 3.82
CA ILE A 333 5.62 -10.57 4.96
C ILE A 333 6.69 -10.97 5.97
N ALA A 334 7.81 -11.53 5.52
CA ALA A 334 8.91 -11.91 6.40
C ALA A 334 9.47 -10.69 7.16
N LEU A 335 9.72 -9.58 6.45
CA LEU A 335 10.19 -8.34 7.07
C LEU A 335 9.16 -7.78 8.06
N SER A 336 7.87 -7.79 7.69
CA SER A 336 6.77 -7.35 8.56
C SER A 336 6.66 -8.20 9.82
N ALA A 337 6.74 -9.52 9.71
CA ALA A 337 6.67 -10.43 10.86
C ALA A 337 7.79 -10.15 11.87
N VAL A 338 9.02 -9.92 11.38
CA VAL A 338 10.15 -9.52 12.23
C VAL A 338 9.90 -8.14 12.85
N ALA A 339 9.46 -7.16 12.06
CA ALA A 339 9.22 -5.81 12.55
C ALA A 339 8.05 -5.74 13.55
N CYS A 340 7.05 -6.61 13.45
CA CYS A 340 5.94 -6.72 14.39
C CYS A 340 6.39 -7.13 15.81
N LEU A 341 7.56 -7.75 15.96
CA LEU A 341 8.11 -8.03 17.30
C LEU A 341 8.32 -6.76 18.12
N MET A 342 8.56 -5.62 17.47
CA MET A 342 8.78 -4.33 18.15
C MET A 342 7.52 -3.82 18.89
N PRO A 343 6.34 -3.67 18.25
CA PRO A 343 5.12 -3.28 18.97
C PRO A 343 4.70 -4.34 20.01
N PHE A 344 4.89 -5.62 19.75
CA PHE A 344 4.60 -6.66 20.74
C PHE A 344 5.52 -6.58 21.95
N ALA A 345 6.81 -6.37 21.79
CA ALA A 345 7.76 -6.18 22.87
C ALA A 345 7.40 -4.95 23.72
N TYR A 346 7.04 -3.85 23.07
CA TYR A 346 6.62 -2.62 23.73
C TYR A 346 5.34 -2.82 24.55
N LEU A 347 4.31 -3.41 23.97
CA LEU A 347 3.05 -3.71 24.68
C LEU A 347 3.27 -4.67 25.84
N SER A 348 4.11 -5.69 25.67
CA SER A 348 4.47 -6.63 26.74
C SER A 348 5.18 -5.93 27.89
N MET A 349 6.09 -5.01 27.57
CA MET A 349 6.78 -4.19 28.58
C MET A 349 5.79 -3.32 29.37
N ILE A 350 4.89 -2.61 28.69
CA ILE A 350 3.86 -1.80 29.34
C ILE A 350 2.96 -2.67 30.23
N THR A 351 2.45 -3.78 29.71
CA THR A 351 1.61 -4.71 30.45
C THR A 351 2.31 -5.18 31.72
N ARG A 352 3.60 -5.54 31.63
CA ARG A 352 4.40 -5.94 32.79
C ARG A 352 4.52 -4.82 33.81
N VAL A 353 4.79 -3.59 33.38
CA VAL A 353 4.90 -2.42 34.27
C VAL A 353 3.56 -2.15 34.97
N VAL A 354 2.44 -2.12 34.23
CA VAL A 354 1.10 -1.91 34.76
C VAL A 354 0.75 -3.01 35.78
N TRP A 355 1.08 -4.27 35.49
CA TRP A 355 0.84 -5.39 36.41
C TRP A 355 1.64 -5.28 37.71
N GLN A 356 2.88 -4.82 37.65
CA GLN A 356 3.73 -4.67 38.82
C GLN A 356 3.45 -3.39 39.63
N LEU A 357 2.80 -2.39 39.02
CA LEU A 357 2.56 -1.09 39.64
C LEU A 357 1.88 -1.16 41.00
N PRO A 358 0.75 -1.92 41.19
CA PRO A 358 0.07 -1.98 42.49
C PRO A 358 0.96 -2.51 43.60
N SER A 359 1.72 -3.59 43.36
CA SER A 359 2.60 -4.18 44.35
C SER A 359 3.77 -3.23 44.70
N LYS A 360 4.33 -2.53 43.73
CA LYS A 360 5.42 -1.57 43.95
C LYS A 360 4.98 -0.32 44.70
N ILE A 361 3.73 0.11 44.52
CA ILE A 361 3.13 1.19 45.30
C ILE A 361 2.96 0.76 46.76
N GLN A 362 2.47 -0.48 47.02
CA GLN A 362 2.29 -1.03 48.34
C GLN A 362 3.64 -1.21 49.07
N GLU A 363 4.70 -1.60 48.37
CA GLU A 363 6.07 -1.70 48.90
C GLU A 363 6.71 -0.35 49.21
N GLY A 364 6.10 0.79 48.83
CA GLY A 364 6.67 2.15 49.00
C GLY A 364 7.91 2.43 48.16
N ASN A 365 8.09 1.66 47.09
CA ASN A 365 9.28 1.78 46.24
C ASN A 365 9.23 3.04 45.35
N SER A 366 9.72 4.15 45.92
CA SER A 366 9.76 5.46 45.26
C SER A 366 10.64 5.45 43.98
N GLU A 367 11.68 4.63 43.93
CA GLU A 367 12.58 4.54 42.77
C GLU A 367 11.87 3.99 41.53
N PHE A 368 10.97 3.02 41.71
CA PHE A 368 10.15 2.47 40.62
C PHE A 368 9.19 3.51 40.04
N LEU A 369 8.65 4.40 40.88
CA LEU A 369 7.72 5.46 40.46
C LEU A 369 8.43 6.61 39.74
N HIS A 370 9.74 6.74 39.94
CA HIS A 370 10.56 7.78 39.30
C HIS A 370 11.23 7.35 37.99
N ARG A 371 11.16 6.07 37.66
CA ARG A 371 11.64 5.50 36.40
C ARG A 371 10.52 5.33 35.38
#